data_d2c8085a129a25a3ef4d86d4ad6fe38a
#
_entry.id   d2c8085a129a25a3ef4d86d4ad6fe38a
#
_cell.length_a   1.000
_cell.length_b   1.000
_cell.length_c   1.000
_cell.angle_alpha   90.00
_cell.angle_beta   90.00
_cell.angle_gamma   90.00
#
_symmetry.space_group_name_H-M   'P 1'
#
loop_
_entity.id
_entity.type
_entity.pdbx_description
1 polymer ?
#
loop_
_entity_poly.entity_id
_entity_poly.type
_entity_poly.pdbx_seq_one_letter_code
_entity_poly.pdbx_strand_id
1 'polypeptide(L)'
;MKIFNFKKMKGGWFVGNFMPTAFKTKNFEVSYKLHKKNEKWPYHYHKKSIEINLIIKGKMKIRNKILVKNDIFILKKKEIADPKFISNTHIICVKVPSSKDDKYCAKTHKKI
;
A
#
# COMPACT_ATOMS: atom_id res chain seq x y z
N MET A 1 -14.14 -23.64 -8.07
CA MET A 1 -12.93 -22.84 -7.81
C MET A 1 -12.71 -21.88 -8.96
N LYS A 2 -12.36 -20.62 -8.68
CA LYS A 2 -12.01 -19.63 -9.69
C LYS A 2 -10.50 -19.37 -9.63
N ILE A 3 -9.88 -19.15 -10.79
CA ILE A 3 -8.44 -18.90 -10.89
C ILE A 3 -8.24 -17.59 -11.63
N PHE A 4 -7.45 -16.70 -11.05
CA PHE A 4 -7.09 -15.40 -11.62
C PHE A 4 -5.57 -15.31 -11.79
N ASN A 5 -5.13 -14.44 -12.69
CA ASN A 5 -3.72 -14.20 -12.90
C ASN A 5 -3.36 -12.82 -12.36
N PHE A 6 -2.41 -12.78 -11.44
CA PHE A 6 -1.96 -11.53 -10.81
C PHE A 6 -1.48 -10.48 -11.83
N LYS A 7 -0.86 -10.93 -12.93
CA LYS A 7 -0.38 -10.01 -13.99
C LYS A 7 -1.49 -9.21 -14.66
N LYS A 8 -2.75 -9.68 -14.57
CA LYS A 8 -3.90 -8.97 -15.12
C LYS A 8 -4.47 -7.93 -14.16
N MET A 9 -3.97 -7.87 -12.94
CA MET A 9 -4.37 -6.87 -11.95
C MET A 9 -3.63 -5.55 -12.19
N LYS A 10 -4.16 -4.46 -11.67
CA LYS A 10 -3.59 -3.12 -11.84
C LYS A 10 -2.86 -2.67 -10.58
N GLY A 11 -1.62 -2.20 -10.74
CA GLY A 11 -0.84 -1.63 -9.64
C GLY A 11 -0.58 -2.57 -8.48
N GLY A 12 -0.69 -3.89 -8.70
CA GLY A 12 -0.52 -4.88 -7.65
C GLY A 12 -1.76 -5.13 -6.78
N TRP A 13 -2.85 -4.37 -6.99
CA TRP A 13 -4.10 -4.55 -6.24
C TRP A 13 -4.89 -5.71 -6.81
N PHE A 14 -5.26 -6.70 -5.99
CA PHE A 14 -5.95 -7.90 -6.46
C PHE A 14 -7.22 -8.28 -5.69
N VAL A 15 -7.53 -7.60 -4.59
CA VAL A 15 -8.79 -7.72 -3.86
C VAL A 15 -9.24 -6.33 -3.44
N GLY A 16 -10.51 -6.00 -3.65
CA GLY A 16 -11.05 -4.73 -3.20
C GLY A 16 -12.26 -4.27 -4.02
N ASN A 17 -12.68 -3.03 -3.76
CA ASN A 17 -13.83 -2.43 -4.42
C ASN A 17 -13.41 -1.70 -5.72
N PHE A 18 -12.93 -2.47 -6.68
CA PHE A 18 -12.45 -1.98 -7.97
C PHE A 18 -12.45 -3.12 -9.00
N MET A 19 -12.19 -2.79 -10.27
CA MET A 19 -12.01 -3.77 -11.33
C MET A 19 -10.70 -3.46 -12.10
N PRO A 20 -9.91 -4.47 -12.50
CA PRO A 20 -10.09 -5.89 -12.23
C PRO A 20 -9.79 -6.26 -10.77
N THR A 21 -10.40 -7.32 -10.28
CA THR A 21 -10.16 -7.85 -8.94
C THR A 21 -10.46 -9.34 -8.90
N ALA A 22 -9.79 -10.06 -8.04
CA ALA A 22 -10.07 -11.48 -7.80
C ALA A 22 -11.29 -11.65 -6.89
N PHE A 23 -11.54 -10.70 -5.99
CA PHE A 23 -12.69 -10.72 -5.09
C PHE A 23 -13.12 -9.28 -4.82
N LYS A 24 -14.33 -8.93 -5.25
CA LYS A 24 -14.85 -7.57 -5.08
C LYS A 24 -15.46 -7.40 -3.69
N THR A 25 -14.95 -6.45 -2.92
CA THR A 25 -15.46 -6.16 -1.57
C THR A 25 -15.17 -4.70 -1.22
N LYS A 26 -16.07 -4.10 -0.43
CA LYS A 26 -15.90 -2.77 0.16
C LYS A 26 -15.18 -2.82 1.51
N ASN A 27 -15.03 -4.00 2.09
CA ASN A 27 -14.56 -4.15 3.47
C ASN A 27 -13.06 -4.01 3.60
N PHE A 28 -12.32 -4.37 2.57
CA PHE A 28 -10.85 -4.26 2.56
C PHE A 28 -10.33 -4.30 1.14
N GLU A 29 -9.08 -3.92 0.96
CA GLU A 29 -8.36 -4.11 -0.29
C GLU A 29 -6.97 -4.64 0.00
N VAL A 30 -6.44 -5.46 -0.92
CA VAL A 30 -5.16 -6.13 -0.74
C VAL A 30 -4.30 -5.92 -1.98
N SER A 31 -3.04 -5.59 -1.75
CA SER A 31 -2.04 -5.50 -2.82
C SER A 31 -0.78 -6.26 -2.48
N TYR A 32 -0.06 -6.66 -3.51
CA TYR A 32 1.33 -7.08 -3.44
C TYR A 32 2.12 -6.20 -4.40
N LYS A 33 3.12 -5.48 -3.88
CA LYS A 33 3.90 -4.54 -4.68
C LYS A 33 5.39 -4.74 -4.48
N LEU A 34 6.13 -4.63 -5.57
CA LEU A 34 7.57 -4.47 -5.56
C LEU A 34 7.88 -2.99 -5.73
N HIS A 35 8.50 -2.41 -4.72
CA HIS A 35 9.06 -1.07 -4.79
C HIS A 35 10.55 -1.15 -5.06
N LYS A 36 11.00 -0.49 -6.11
CA LYS A 36 12.42 -0.50 -6.48
C LYS A 36 13.23 0.39 -5.55
N LYS A 37 14.49 0.04 -5.35
CA LYS A 37 15.44 0.88 -4.62
C LYS A 37 15.37 2.33 -5.11
N ASN A 38 15.28 3.27 -4.15
CA ASN A 38 15.21 4.72 -4.41
C ASN A 38 13.96 5.19 -5.17
N GLU A 39 12.94 4.34 -5.32
CA GLU A 39 11.66 4.74 -5.89
C GLU A 39 11.08 5.91 -5.07
N LYS A 40 10.61 6.94 -5.77
CA LYS A 40 10.09 8.15 -5.12
C LYS A 40 8.58 8.11 -5.02
N TRP A 41 8.08 8.43 -3.85
CA TRP A 41 6.66 8.60 -3.59
C TRP A 41 6.42 9.95 -2.93
N PRO A 42 5.38 10.69 -3.32
CA PRO A 42 4.98 11.88 -2.57
C PRO A 42 4.57 11.48 -1.16
N TYR A 43 4.92 12.29 -0.18
CA TYR A 43 4.44 12.09 1.18
C TYR A 43 2.92 12.23 1.15
N HIS A 44 2.21 11.23 1.69
CA HIS A 44 0.76 11.14 1.56
C HIS A 44 0.13 10.54 2.81
N TYR A 45 -1.19 10.68 2.89
CA TYR A 45 -1.98 10.09 3.97
C TYR A 45 -3.35 9.68 3.44
N HIS A 46 -4.03 8.85 4.22
CA HIS A 46 -5.40 8.40 3.94
C HIS A 46 -6.32 8.93 5.03
N LYS A 47 -7.52 9.37 4.67
CA LYS A 47 -8.51 9.88 5.62
C LYS A 47 -9.45 8.82 6.13
N LYS A 48 -9.75 7.81 5.31
CA LYS A 48 -10.78 6.79 5.57
C LYS A 48 -10.23 5.44 5.97
N SER A 49 -9.06 5.06 5.43
CA SER A 49 -8.51 3.72 5.60
C SER A 49 -7.31 3.70 6.52
N ILE A 50 -7.17 2.60 7.25
CA ILE A 50 -5.90 2.21 7.85
C ILE A 50 -5.16 1.29 6.88
N GLU A 51 -3.83 1.31 6.91
CA GLU A 51 -2.99 0.41 6.12
C GLU A 51 -2.24 -0.54 7.04
N ILE A 52 -2.33 -1.82 6.73
CA ILE A 52 -1.55 -2.87 7.42
C ILE A 52 -0.58 -3.42 6.38
N ASN A 53 0.72 -3.31 6.66
CA ASN A 53 1.78 -3.63 5.71
C ASN A 53 2.69 -4.70 6.27
N LEU A 54 3.00 -5.72 5.46
CA LEU A 54 3.96 -6.77 5.78
C LEU A 54 5.10 -6.71 4.78
N ILE A 55 6.33 -6.56 5.26
CA ILE A 55 7.52 -6.59 4.41
C ILE A 55 7.91 -8.05 4.17
N ILE A 56 7.80 -8.50 2.92
CA ILE A 56 8.16 -9.86 2.50
C ILE A 56 9.65 -9.96 2.23
N LYS A 57 10.24 -8.90 1.68
CA LYS A 57 11.66 -8.86 1.33
C LYS A 57 12.09 -7.41 1.19
N GLY A 58 13.34 -7.12 1.53
CA GLY A 58 13.93 -5.81 1.32
C GLY A 58 14.09 -5.00 2.60
N LYS A 59 14.39 -3.72 2.41
CA LYS A 59 14.68 -2.78 3.50
C LYS A 59 14.16 -1.40 3.13
N MET A 60 13.46 -0.77 4.06
CA MET A 60 12.90 0.57 3.85
C MET A 60 12.98 1.39 5.12
N LYS A 61 12.85 2.69 4.95
CA LYS A 61 12.71 3.64 6.06
C LYS A 61 11.35 4.32 5.94
N ILE A 62 10.61 4.36 7.03
CA ILE A 62 9.34 5.08 7.10
C ILE A 62 9.16 5.64 8.50
N ARG A 63 8.69 6.87 8.63
CA ARG A 63 8.49 7.54 9.91
C ARG A 63 9.72 7.44 10.81
N ASN A 64 10.90 7.63 10.20
CA ASN A 64 12.20 7.58 10.86
C ASN A 64 12.58 6.22 11.48
N LYS A 65 11.96 5.15 11.00
CA LYS A 65 12.25 3.77 11.41
C LYS A 65 12.77 2.97 10.23
N ILE A 66 13.79 2.16 10.45
CA ILE A 66 14.30 1.20 9.47
C ILE A 66 13.53 -0.10 9.66
N LEU A 67 12.91 -0.58 8.58
CA LEU A 67 12.12 -1.79 8.57
C LEU A 67 12.70 -2.80 7.59
N VAL A 68 12.62 -4.07 7.93
CA VAL A 68 13.18 -5.18 7.15
C VAL A 68 12.17 -6.32 7.01
N LYS A 69 12.59 -7.38 6.32
CA LYS A 69 11.78 -8.60 6.13
C LYS A 69 11.13 -9.03 7.44
N ASN A 70 9.85 -9.39 7.37
CA ASN A 70 8.98 -9.83 8.45
C ASN A 70 8.46 -8.72 9.37
N ASP A 71 8.89 -7.49 9.20
CA ASP A 71 8.30 -6.39 9.95
C ASP A 71 6.89 -6.11 9.43
N ILE A 72 5.99 -5.80 10.34
CA ILE A 72 4.64 -5.35 10.06
C ILE A 72 4.51 -3.93 10.58
N PHE A 73 4.01 -3.03 9.74
CA PHE A 73 3.72 -1.67 10.18
C PHE A 73 2.31 -1.25 9.79
N ILE A 74 1.70 -0.45 10.64
CA ILE A 74 0.33 0.04 10.45
C ILE A 74 0.36 1.55 10.36
N LEU A 75 -0.22 2.08 9.31
CA LEU A 75 -0.46 3.52 9.17
C LEU A 75 -1.92 3.79 9.50
N LYS A 76 -2.14 4.58 10.54
CA LYS A 76 -3.46 5.00 10.98
C LYS A 76 -4.02 6.05 10.02
N LYS A 77 -5.31 6.31 10.12
CA LYS A 77 -5.95 7.41 9.38
C LYS A 77 -5.18 8.72 9.62
N LYS A 78 -4.94 9.47 8.54
CA LYS A 78 -4.25 10.77 8.55
C LYS A 78 -2.77 10.70 8.91
N GLU A 79 -2.24 9.54 9.20
CA GLU A 79 -0.80 9.38 9.46
C GLU A 79 -0.03 9.49 8.15
N ILE A 80 1.03 10.31 8.14
CA ILE A 80 1.78 10.58 6.93
C ILE A 80 2.72 9.43 6.62
N ALA A 81 2.63 8.91 5.39
CA ALA A 81 3.56 7.95 4.83
C ALA A 81 4.67 8.70 4.10
N ASP A 82 5.91 8.47 4.51
CA ASP A 82 7.10 9.06 3.94
C ASP A 82 8.13 7.98 3.58
N PRO A 83 7.76 6.99 2.76
CA PRO A 83 8.61 5.83 2.54
C PRO A 83 9.87 6.19 1.76
N LYS A 84 10.98 5.54 2.14
CA LYS A 84 12.24 5.52 1.41
C LYS A 84 12.67 4.08 1.25
N PHE A 85 12.80 3.62 0.01
CA PHE A 85 13.17 2.24 -0.28
C PHE A 85 14.68 2.13 -0.40
N ILE A 86 15.31 1.53 0.61
CA ILE A 86 16.76 1.38 0.70
C ILE A 86 17.25 0.29 -0.22
N SER A 87 16.44 -0.74 -0.42
CA SER A 87 16.64 -1.81 -1.40
C SER A 87 15.32 -2.09 -2.10
N ASN A 88 15.33 -2.99 -3.10
CA ASN A 88 14.07 -3.47 -3.66
C ASN A 88 13.24 -4.11 -2.55
N THR A 89 12.04 -3.63 -2.35
CA THR A 89 11.20 -3.99 -1.20
C THR A 89 9.86 -4.52 -1.67
N HIS A 90 9.52 -5.72 -1.23
CA HIS A 90 8.25 -6.39 -1.53
C HIS A 90 7.33 -6.25 -0.35
N ILE A 91 6.13 -5.71 -0.57
CA ILE A 91 5.17 -5.42 0.50
C ILE A 91 3.80 -5.96 0.14
N ILE A 92 3.18 -6.66 1.09
CA ILE A 92 1.75 -6.95 1.05
C ILE A 92 1.07 -5.88 1.89
N CYS A 93 0.08 -5.20 1.31
CA CYS A 93 -0.67 -4.14 1.96
C CYS A 93 -2.14 -4.51 2.02
N VAL A 94 -2.74 -4.35 3.20
CA VAL A 94 -4.18 -4.47 3.41
C VAL A 94 -4.69 -3.12 3.87
N LYS A 95 -5.64 -2.57 3.15
CA LYS A 95 -6.34 -1.35 3.55
C LYS A 95 -7.75 -1.68 4.04
N VAL A 96 -8.18 -1.07 5.10
CA VAL A 96 -9.49 -1.29 5.71
C VAL A 96 -10.14 0.07 6.01
N PRO A 97 -11.28 0.38 5.38
CA PRO A 97 -12.00 -0.31 4.32
C PRO A 97 -11.35 -0.11 2.94
N SER A 98 -11.93 -0.72 1.90
CA SER A 98 -11.57 -0.44 0.51
C SER A 98 -12.25 0.85 0.09
N SER A 99 -11.53 1.96 0.16
CA SER A 99 -12.06 3.30 -0.17
C SER A 99 -11.40 3.85 -1.41
N LYS A 100 -12.23 4.25 -2.39
CA LYS A 100 -11.76 4.92 -3.58
C LYS A 100 -11.34 6.35 -3.25
N ASP A 101 -10.35 6.87 -3.99
CA ASP A 101 -9.95 8.27 -3.94
C ASP A 101 -9.61 8.76 -2.53
N ASP A 102 -8.93 7.94 -1.75
CA ASP A 102 -8.61 8.22 -0.36
C ASP A 102 -7.11 8.49 -0.15
N LYS A 103 -6.43 9.04 -1.14
CA LYS A 103 -5.01 9.35 -1.04
C LYS A 103 -4.79 10.85 -1.22
N TYR A 104 -4.11 11.48 -0.27
CA TYR A 104 -3.90 12.92 -0.22
C TYR A 104 -2.41 13.24 -0.08
N CYS A 105 -1.96 14.25 -0.82
CA CYS A 105 -0.59 14.74 -0.70
C CYS A 105 -0.41 15.47 0.63
N ALA A 106 0.60 15.10 1.41
CA ALA A 106 0.84 15.71 2.72
C ALA A 106 1.21 17.20 2.62
N LYS A 107 1.88 17.59 1.52
CA LYS A 107 2.33 18.99 1.32
C LYS A 107 1.18 19.91 0.91
N THR A 108 0.32 19.48 0.00
CA THR A 108 -0.73 20.33 -0.59
C THR A 108 -2.13 20.03 -0.01
N HIS A 109 -2.30 18.91 0.67
CA HIS A 109 -3.58 18.36 1.13
C HIS A 109 -4.58 18.09 0.01
N LYS A 110 -4.10 18.09 -1.24
CA LYS A 110 -4.92 17.75 -2.40
C LYS A 110 -4.92 16.24 -2.61
N LYS A 111 -6.05 15.76 -3.13
CA LYS A 111 -6.21 14.36 -3.52
C LYS A 111 -5.21 14.00 -4.63
N ILE A 112 -4.63 12.83 -4.52
CA ILE A 112 -3.72 12.30 -5.52
C ILE A 112 -4.46 11.31 -6.42
#